data_c4f727312f5ac0d70cd5e71c349086c4
#
_entry.id   c4f727312f5ac0d70cd5e71c349086c4
#
_cell.length_a   1.000
_cell.length_b   1.000
_cell.length_c   1.000
_cell.angle_alpha   90.00
_cell.angle_beta   90.00
_cell.angle_gamma   90.00
#
_symmetry.space_group_name_H-M   'P 1'
#
loop_
_entity.id
_entity.type
_entity.pdbx_description
1 polymer ?
#
loop_
_entity_poly.entity_id
_entity_poly.type
_entity_poly.pdbx_seq_one_letter_code
_entity_poly.pdbx_strand_id
1 'polypeptide(L)'
;HSGGGFMTVAAMLNHPEFYKVGVAASGNHDNNIYSQRWGETFHGVKQTWGKDGKPHFECHIPTNIELADRLAGRLLLITGDMDNNVHPASTARLADALIRARKRFDMTVIPGADHGLGNSYYVNLIRYYFTEHLLGLPQQEIDIVKHN
;
A
#
# COMPACT_ATOMS: atom_id res chain seq x y z
N HIS A 1 4.62 2.03 -5.68
CA HIS A 1 5.34 2.76 -4.65
C HIS A 1 4.56 4.03 -4.25
N SER A 2 4.60 4.44 -2.96
CA SER A 2 3.95 5.65 -2.44
C SER A 2 2.43 5.66 -2.76
N GLY A 3 1.89 6.74 -3.35
CA GLY A 3 0.50 6.75 -3.85
C GLY A 3 0.18 5.60 -4.79
N GLY A 4 1.16 5.13 -5.57
CA GLY A 4 1.03 3.90 -6.37
C GLY A 4 0.90 2.63 -5.50
N GLY A 5 1.54 2.60 -4.34
CA GLY A 5 1.36 1.53 -3.35
C GLY A 5 -0.07 1.51 -2.78
N PHE A 6 -0.62 2.69 -2.46
CA PHE A 6 -2.04 2.83 -2.10
C PHE A 6 -2.94 2.29 -3.21
N MET A 7 -2.72 2.73 -4.45
CA MET A 7 -3.54 2.33 -5.61
C MET A 7 -3.43 0.84 -5.93
N THR A 8 -2.26 0.23 -5.76
CA THR A 8 -2.07 -1.22 -5.93
C THR A 8 -2.98 -2.00 -4.99
N VAL A 9 -2.97 -1.65 -3.70
CA VAL A 9 -3.85 -2.31 -2.73
C VAL A 9 -5.31 -2.00 -3.00
N ALA A 10 -5.67 -0.75 -3.28
CA ALA A 10 -7.03 -0.37 -3.63
C ALA A 10 -7.57 -1.16 -4.83
N ALA A 11 -6.75 -1.34 -5.88
CA ALA A 11 -7.11 -2.15 -7.04
C ALA A 11 -7.36 -3.61 -6.67
N MET A 12 -6.48 -4.23 -5.87
CA MET A 12 -6.61 -5.61 -5.41
C MET A 12 -7.86 -5.83 -4.54
N LEU A 13 -8.22 -4.84 -3.71
CA LEU A 13 -9.37 -4.94 -2.81
C LEU A 13 -10.70 -4.64 -3.50
N ASN A 14 -10.71 -3.80 -4.53
CA ASN A 14 -11.92 -3.48 -5.28
C ASN A 14 -12.17 -4.43 -6.47
N HIS A 15 -11.11 -5.05 -7.00
CA HIS A 15 -11.17 -5.97 -8.14
C HIS A 15 -10.42 -7.27 -7.86
N PRO A 16 -10.78 -8.02 -6.80
CA PRO A 16 -10.09 -9.24 -6.40
C PRO A 16 -10.19 -10.37 -7.43
N GLU A 17 -11.20 -10.30 -8.30
CA GLU A 17 -11.38 -11.24 -9.41
C GLU A 17 -10.33 -11.03 -10.51
N PHE A 18 -9.76 -9.84 -10.63
CA PHE A 18 -8.80 -9.48 -11.67
C PHE A 18 -7.35 -9.48 -11.18
N TYR A 19 -7.04 -8.72 -10.11
CA TYR A 19 -5.68 -8.55 -9.62
C TYR A 19 -5.28 -9.72 -8.70
N LYS A 20 -4.37 -10.58 -9.16
CA LYS A 20 -3.97 -11.80 -8.46
C LYS A 20 -2.69 -11.66 -7.63
N VAL A 21 -1.80 -10.78 -8.04
CA VAL A 21 -0.52 -10.52 -7.36
C VAL A 21 -0.27 -9.01 -7.34
N GLY A 22 0.15 -8.49 -6.21
CA GLY A 22 0.53 -7.08 -6.06
C GLY A 22 1.66 -6.88 -5.07
N VAL A 23 2.46 -5.87 -5.35
CA VAL A 23 3.50 -5.38 -4.45
C VAL A 23 3.25 -3.92 -4.16
N ALA A 24 3.07 -3.57 -2.91
CA ALA A 24 2.79 -2.22 -2.47
C ALA A 24 3.87 -1.73 -1.51
N ALA A 25 4.64 -0.75 -1.95
CA ALA A 25 5.77 -0.22 -1.23
C ALA A 25 5.52 1.21 -0.75
N SER A 26 5.84 1.50 0.52
CA SER A 26 5.70 2.83 1.15
C SER A 26 4.33 3.47 0.90
N GLY A 27 3.26 2.68 0.92
CA GLY A 27 1.91 3.11 0.55
C GLY A 27 1.21 3.88 1.67
N ASN A 28 0.60 5.01 1.32
CA ASN A 28 -0.24 5.81 2.22
C ASN A 28 -1.65 5.22 2.34
N HIS A 29 -1.76 4.04 2.95
CA HIS A 29 -2.97 3.21 2.97
C HIS A 29 -4.16 3.80 3.74
N ASP A 30 -3.92 4.81 4.58
CA ASP A 30 -4.93 5.61 5.26
C ASP A 30 -4.66 7.10 5.02
N ASN A 31 -5.31 7.66 4.00
CA ASN A 31 -5.11 9.06 3.62
C ASN A 31 -5.78 10.07 4.55
N ASN A 32 -6.58 9.62 5.52
CA ASN A 32 -7.14 10.50 6.55
C ASN A 32 -6.10 10.91 7.59
N ILE A 33 -5.01 10.15 7.72
CA ILE A 33 -3.88 10.43 8.63
C ILE A 33 -2.58 10.77 7.91
N TYR A 34 -2.63 10.92 6.60
CA TYR A 34 -1.50 11.36 5.77
C TYR A 34 -1.55 12.89 5.56
N SER A 35 -0.87 13.42 4.57
CA SER A 35 -0.90 14.82 4.22
C SER A 35 -2.29 15.26 3.71
N GLN A 36 -2.96 16.16 4.44
CA GLN A 36 -4.26 16.70 4.04
C GLN A 36 -4.21 17.33 2.65
N ARG A 37 -3.17 18.11 2.36
CA ARG A 37 -2.97 18.72 1.05
C ARG A 37 -2.91 17.69 -0.08
N TRP A 38 -2.25 16.56 0.15
CA TRP A 38 -2.20 15.46 -0.82
C TRP A 38 -3.59 14.82 -0.99
N GLY A 39 -4.29 14.57 0.12
CA GLY A 39 -5.64 14.02 0.11
C GLY A 39 -6.61 14.91 -0.65
N GLU A 40 -6.65 16.21 -0.37
CA GLU A 40 -7.51 17.17 -1.07
C GLU A 40 -7.21 17.24 -2.57
N THR A 41 -5.94 17.15 -2.95
CA THR A 41 -5.51 17.20 -4.36
C THR A 41 -5.99 16.00 -5.15
N PHE A 42 -5.88 14.80 -4.59
CA PHE A 42 -6.08 13.55 -5.34
C PHE A 42 -7.41 12.86 -5.07
N HIS A 43 -8.07 13.12 -3.94
CA HIS A 43 -9.37 12.52 -3.59
C HIS A 43 -10.54 13.51 -3.71
N GLY A 44 -10.24 14.81 -3.70
CA GLY A 44 -11.24 15.86 -3.79
C GLY A 44 -12.05 16.03 -2.49
N VAL A 45 -13.04 16.90 -2.57
CA VAL A 45 -13.97 17.21 -1.49
C VAL A 45 -15.38 17.11 -2.02
N LYS A 46 -16.25 16.41 -1.31
CA LYS A 46 -17.67 16.32 -1.64
C LYS A 46 -18.42 17.46 -0.98
N GLN A 47 -19.03 18.32 -1.78
CA GLN A 47 -19.95 19.34 -1.26
C GLN A 47 -21.32 18.71 -1.04
N THR A 48 -21.87 18.91 0.15
CA THR A 48 -23.24 18.56 0.53
C THR A 48 -23.98 19.80 1.00
N TRP A 49 -25.29 19.74 1.10
CA TRP A 49 -26.11 20.85 1.58
C TRP A 49 -26.73 20.50 2.92
N GLY A 50 -26.50 21.33 3.92
CA GLY A 50 -27.11 21.19 5.24
C GLY A 50 -28.61 21.52 5.21
N LYS A 51 -29.33 21.11 6.25
CA LYS A 51 -30.75 21.46 6.44
C LYS A 51 -30.96 22.99 6.60
N ASP A 52 -29.90 23.71 6.93
CA ASP A 52 -29.86 25.16 7.05
C ASP A 52 -29.64 25.88 5.70
N GLY A 53 -29.56 25.12 4.60
CA GLY A 53 -29.32 25.66 3.26
C GLY A 53 -27.87 26.10 3.02
N LYS A 54 -26.94 25.79 3.92
CA LYS A 54 -25.54 26.14 3.75
C LYS A 54 -24.73 24.98 3.17
N PRO A 55 -23.66 25.28 2.41
CA PRO A 55 -22.77 24.22 1.92
C PRO A 55 -21.95 23.64 3.08
N HIS A 56 -21.89 22.33 3.15
CA HIS A 56 -20.98 21.55 3.98
C HIS A 56 -20.03 20.78 3.09
N PHE A 57 -18.80 20.61 3.56
CA PHE A 57 -17.77 19.88 2.82
C PHE A 57 -17.40 18.62 3.59
N GLU A 58 -17.62 17.47 2.96
CA GLU A 58 -17.23 16.17 3.49
C GLU A 58 -15.92 15.75 2.83
N CYS A 59 -14.94 15.45 3.66
CA CYS A 59 -13.65 14.92 3.24
C CYS A 59 -13.45 13.53 3.85
N HIS A 60 -14.29 12.57 3.44
CA HIS A 60 -14.05 11.16 3.76
C HIS A 60 -13.25 10.53 2.63
N ILE A 61 -12.05 10.08 2.96
CA ILE A 61 -11.15 9.44 2.02
C ILE A 61 -11.20 7.94 2.29
N PRO A 62 -11.68 7.13 1.33
CA PRO A 62 -11.70 5.67 1.46
C PRO A 62 -10.30 5.14 1.76
N THR A 63 -10.19 4.26 2.74
CA THR A 63 -8.93 3.66 3.16
C THR A 63 -8.82 2.22 2.70
N ASN A 64 -7.61 1.76 2.45
CA ASN A 64 -7.38 0.34 2.18
C ASN A 64 -7.67 -0.52 3.43
N ILE A 65 -7.60 0.07 4.60
CA ILE A 65 -7.88 -0.59 5.89
C ILE A 65 -9.34 -1.04 5.97
N GLU A 66 -10.28 -0.18 5.53
CA GLU A 66 -11.73 -0.48 5.54
C GLU A 66 -12.11 -1.64 4.61
N LEU A 67 -11.30 -1.91 3.59
CA LEU A 67 -11.57 -2.92 2.58
C LEU A 67 -10.71 -4.19 2.73
N ALA A 68 -9.93 -4.30 3.80
CA ALA A 68 -8.94 -5.37 3.99
C ALA A 68 -9.53 -6.79 3.89
N ASP A 69 -10.79 -6.97 4.25
CA ASP A 69 -11.52 -8.24 4.17
C ASP A 69 -11.72 -8.76 2.73
N ARG A 70 -11.57 -7.88 1.73
CA ARG A 70 -11.76 -8.24 0.32
C ARG A 70 -10.52 -8.82 -0.35
N LEU A 71 -9.36 -8.82 0.32
CA LEU A 71 -8.14 -9.36 -0.26
C LEU A 71 -8.32 -10.85 -0.63
N ALA A 72 -8.09 -11.18 -1.91
CA ALA A 72 -8.15 -12.55 -2.42
C ALA A 72 -6.85 -12.99 -3.13
N GLY A 73 -6.00 -12.05 -3.55
CA GLY A 73 -4.73 -12.30 -4.23
C GLY A 73 -3.54 -12.38 -3.29
N ARG A 74 -2.36 -12.53 -3.88
CA ARG A 74 -1.07 -12.46 -3.19
C ARG A 74 -0.62 -11.02 -3.08
N LEU A 75 -0.38 -10.55 -1.86
CA LEU A 75 0.04 -9.17 -1.58
C LEU A 75 1.35 -9.19 -0.80
N LEU A 76 2.34 -8.44 -1.30
CA LEU A 76 3.55 -8.10 -0.57
C LEU A 76 3.50 -6.61 -0.19
N LEU A 77 3.61 -6.33 1.10
CA LEU A 77 3.78 -5.00 1.65
C LEU A 77 5.26 -4.73 1.92
N ILE A 78 5.77 -3.59 1.49
CA ILE A 78 7.16 -3.19 1.75
C ILE A 78 7.17 -1.79 2.36
N THR A 79 8.01 -1.57 3.37
CA THR A 79 8.22 -0.23 3.94
C THR A 79 9.66 -0.08 4.42
N GLY A 80 10.20 1.12 4.39
CA GLY A 80 11.43 1.47 5.07
C GLY A 80 11.13 1.90 6.50
N ASP A 81 11.98 1.53 7.45
CA ASP A 81 11.78 1.92 8.86
C ASP A 81 12.12 3.40 9.13
N MET A 82 12.89 4.03 8.22
CA MET A 82 13.27 5.44 8.28
C MET A 82 12.43 6.33 7.36
N ASP A 83 11.31 5.82 6.83
CA ASP A 83 10.42 6.60 5.96
C ASP A 83 9.76 7.75 6.74
N ASN A 84 10.20 8.97 6.45
CA ASN A 84 9.71 10.20 7.07
C ASN A 84 8.65 10.93 6.24
N ASN A 85 8.29 10.40 5.08
CA ASN A 85 7.22 10.90 4.22
C ASN A 85 5.92 10.12 4.44
N VAL A 86 5.91 8.83 4.13
CA VAL A 86 4.80 7.93 4.47
C VAL A 86 5.23 7.04 5.62
N HIS A 87 4.92 7.47 6.83
CA HIS A 87 5.37 6.80 8.05
C HIS A 87 5.05 5.29 8.02
N PRO A 88 5.99 4.42 8.41
CA PRO A 88 5.83 2.95 8.38
C PRO A 88 4.56 2.44 9.07
N ALA A 89 4.05 3.21 10.03
CA ALA A 89 2.76 2.91 10.68
C ALA A 89 1.59 2.84 9.71
N SER A 90 1.63 3.51 8.54
CA SER A 90 0.58 3.39 7.53
C SER A 90 0.49 1.96 7.00
N THR A 91 1.64 1.35 6.69
CA THR A 91 1.73 -0.06 6.30
C THR A 91 1.35 -1.00 7.45
N ALA A 92 1.81 -0.72 8.68
CA ALA A 92 1.50 -1.54 9.85
C ALA A 92 -0.02 -1.55 10.18
N ARG A 93 -0.72 -0.43 10.01
CA ARG A 93 -2.19 -0.36 10.18
C ARG A 93 -2.94 -1.20 9.15
N LEU A 94 -2.48 -1.22 7.90
CA LEU A 94 -3.04 -2.11 6.90
C LEU A 94 -2.77 -3.58 7.24
N ALA A 95 -1.55 -3.90 7.67
CA ALA A 95 -1.19 -5.25 8.12
C ALA A 95 -2.09 -5.72 9.28
N ASP A 96 -2.34 -4.87 10.30
CA ASP A 96 -3.28 -5.18 11.39
C ASP A 96 -4.69 -5.47 10.86
N ALA A 97 -5.19 -4.65 9.94
CA ALA A 97 -6.52 -4.87 9.36
C ALA A 97 -6.61 -6.19 8.57
N LEU A 98 -5.58 -6.53 7.80
CA LEU A 98 -5.48 -7.80 7.08
C LEU A 98 -5.43 -9.01 8.04
N ILE A 99 -4.69 -8.90 9.14
CA ILE A 99 -4.61 -9.93 10.19
C ILE A 99 -6.01 -10.14 10.83
N ARG A 100 -6.68 -9.06 11.21
CA ARG A 100 -8.06 -9.13 11.77
C ARG A 100 -9.04 -9.72 10.78
N ALA A 101 -8.89 -9.43 9.50
CA ALA A 101 -9.67 -10.01 8.41
C ALA A 101 -9.25 -11.46 8.06
N ARG A 102 -8.28 -12.05 8.77
CA ARG A 102 -7.75 -13.41 8.56
C ARG A 102 -7.19 -13.62 7.15
N LYS A 103 -6.62 -12.57 6.56
CA LYS A 103 -5.99 -12.61 5.23
C LYS A 103 -4.52 -12.99 5.35
N ARG A 104 -4.04 -13.72 4.35
CA ARG A 104 -2.62 -14.04 4.21
C ARG A 104 -1.97 -13.01 3.29
N PHE A 105 -0.86 -12.46 3.72
CA PHE A 105 -0.04 -11.52 2.97
C PHE A 105 1.41 -11.66 3.41
N ASP A 106 2.31 -11.11 2.62
CA ASP A 106 3.73 -11.03 2.95
C ASP A 106 4.08 -9.59 3.30
N MET A 107 5.05 -9.40 4.19
CA MET A 107 5.50 -8.06 4.58
C MET A 107 7.01 -8.06 4.81
N THR A 108 7.68 -7.02 4.27
CA THR A 108 9.10 -6.77 4.48
C THR A 108 9.31 -5.34 4.96
N VAL A 109 10.02 -5.20 6.07
CA VAL A 109 10.56 -3.91 6.52
C VAL A 109 12.03 -3.87 6.12
N ILE A 110 12.46 -2.83 5.40
CA ILE A 110 13.85 -2.66 4.97
C ILE A 110 14.55 -1.72 5.96
N PRO A 111 15.46 -2.23 6.80
CA PRO A 111 16.13 -1.42 7.81
C PRO A 111 17.00 -0.33 7.20
N GLY A 112 16.93 0.87 7.77
CA GLY A 112 17.70 2.04 7.34
C GLY A 112 17.20 2.67 6.02
N ALA A 113 16.14 2.14 5.41
CA ALA A 113 15.62 2.69 4.18
C ALA A 113 14.63 3.84 4.45
N ASP A 114 14.75 4.88 3.65
CA ASP A 114 13.82 6.01 3.60
C ASP A 114 12.62 5.72 2.66
N HIS A 115 11.87 6.77 2.32
CA HIS A 115 10.72 6.66 1.42
C HIS A 115 11.05 6.07 0.05
N GLY A 116 12.25 6.30 -0.46
CA GLY A 116 12.68 5.86 -1.78
C GLY A 116 12.96 4.35 -1.89
N LEU A 117 13.26 3.67 -0.78
CA LEU A 117 13.59 2.24 -0.72
C LEU A 117 14.73 1.79 -1.67
N GLY A 118 15.49 2.73 -2.21
CA GLY A 118 16.36 2.58 -3.37
C GLY A 118 17.59 1.69 -3.16
N ASN A 119 17.38 0.37 -3.01
CA ASN A 119 18.48 -0.59 -2.99
C ASN A 119 18.19 -1.80 -3.90
N SER A 120 19.24 -2.56 -4.23
CA SER A 120 19.14 -3.73 -5.09
C SER A 120 18.23 -4.84 -4.51
N TYR A 121 18.21 -4.97 -3.18
CA TYR A 121 17.34 -5.93 -2.50
C TYR A 121 15.86 -5.63 -2.80
N TYR A 122 15.43 -4.37 -2.67
CA TYR A 122 14.06 -3.95 -2.97
C TYR A 122 13.65 -4.26 -4.40
N VAL A 123 14.50 -3.92 -5.37
CA VAL A 123 14.23 -4.16 -6.79
C VAL A 123 14.11 -5.65 -7.10
N ASN A 124 15.03 -6.46 -6.57
CA ASN A 124 15.03 -7.90 -6.79
C ASN A 124 13.86 -8.59 -6.06
N LEU A 125 13.50 -8.14 -4.85
CA LEU A 125 12.36 -8.66 -4.11
C LEU A 125 11.05 -8.51 -4.91
N ILE A 126 10.80 -7.34 -5.51
CA ILE A 126 9.63 -7.12 -6.38
C ILE A 126 9.65 -8.09 -7.56
N ARG A 127 10.79 -8.16 -8.24
CA ARG A 127 10.96 -9.00 -9.44
C ARG A 127 10.69 -10.47 -9.12
N TYR A 128 11.29 -10.98 -8.04
CA TYR A 128 11.13 -12.40 -7.66
C TYR A 128 9.74 -12.70 -7.15
N TYR A 129 9.11 -11.78 -6.43
CA TYR A 129 7.73 -11.97 -5.98
C TYR A 129 6.76 -12.16 -7.16
N PHE A 130 6.91 -11.37 -8.22
CA PHE A 130 6.10 -11.56 -9.42
C PHE A 130 6.47 -12.83 -10.19
N THR A 131 7.75 -13.17 -10.30
CA THR A 131 8.15 -14.41 -11.00
C THR A 131 7.65 -15.67 -10.27
N GLU A 132 7.66 -15.66 -8.94
CA GLU A 132 7.15 -16.75 -8.12
C GLU A 132 5.63 -16.87 -8.22
N HIS A 133 4.92 -15.79 -7.91
CA HIS A 133 3.47 -15.87 -7.71
C HIS A 133 2.63 -15.66 -8.97
N LEU A 134 3.18 -15.04 -10.00
CA LEU A 134 2.48 -14.81 -11.27
C LEU A 134 2.93 -15.79 -12.37
N LEU A 135 4.23 -16.09 -12.44
CA LEU A 135 4.78 -17.00 -13.45
C LEU A 135 4.96 -18.43 -12.94
N GLY A 136 4.80 -18.67 -11.64
CA GLY A 136 4.93 -19.99 -11.03
C GLY A 136 6.37 -20.54 -11.01
N LEU A 137 7.37 -19.67 -11.07
CA LEU A 137 8.77 -20.07 -10.97
C LEU A 137 9.15 -20.39 -9.52
N PRO A 138 10.14 -21.27 -9.29
CA PRO A 138 10.64 -21.54 -7.95
C PRO A 138 11.14 -20.27 -7.27
N GLN A 139 10.96 -20.20 -5.94
CA GLN A 139 11.52 -19.13 -5.12
C GLN A 139 13.04 -19.08 -5.29
N GLN A 140 13.57 -17.87 -5.51
CA GLN A 140 15.00 -17.63 -5.68
C GLN A 140 15.53 -16.85 -4.47
N GLU A 141 16.77 -17.12 -4.11
CA GLU A 141 17.49 -16.28 -3.15
C GLU A 141 17.72 -14.91 -3.76
N ILE A 142 17.52 -13.88 -2.93
CA ILE A 142 17.76 -12.50 -3.35
C ILE A 142 19.26 -12.23 -3.25
N ASP A 143 19.93 -12.26 -4.40
CA ASP A 143 21.32 -11.89 -4.48
C ASP A 143 21.49 -10.38 -4.25
N ILE A 144 22.16 -10.03 -3.15
CA ILE A 144 22.57 -8.67 -2.85
C ILE A 144 23.87 -8.40 -3.62
N VAL A 145 23.79 -8.29 -4.92
CA VAL A 145 24.92 -7.87 -5.73
C VAL A 145 25.22 -6.42 -5.34
N LYS A 146 26.36 -6.22 -4.71
CA LYS A 146 26.93 -4.88 -4.52
C LYS A 146 27.23 -4.32 -5.91
N HIS A 147 26.35 -3.50 -6.42
CA HIS A 147 26.70 -2.61 -7.51
C HIS A 147 27.62 -1.53 -6.92
N ASN A 148 28.93 -1.71 -7.10
CA ASN A 148 29.94 -0.69 -6.84
C ASN A 148 29.82 0.42 -7.88
#